data_36fdb7f2af956c592f19754bbb535808
#
_entry.id   36fdb7f2af956c592f19754bbb535808
#
_cell.length_a   1.000
_cell.length_b   1.000
_cell.length_c   1.000
_cell.angle_alpha   90.00
_cell.angle_beta   90.00
_cell.angle_gamma   90.00
#
_symmetry.space_group_name_H-M   'P 1'
#
loop_
_entity.id
_entity.type
_entity.pdbx_description
1 polymer ?
#
loop_
_entity_poly.entity_id
_entity_poly.type
_entity_poly.pdbx_seq_one_letter_code
_entity_poly.pdbx_strand_id
1 'polypeptide(L)'
;TADVESITEDVIVTMLKDLDPHSAYISKKDVQKANEPLEGSFEGIGITFQIFQDTILVISPVPGGPSDKVGVMAGDKIVKIDAEDAFGKKLNNEYVAKHLRGKKGTKVTLGIKRGRSNEIIDFDVVRDKIPLNSIDASFMLDKKIGYIELDRFAKTSMEEFETALNELKSQKMKSLILDLRGNN
;
A
#
# COMPACT_ATOMS: atom_id res chain seq x y z
N THR A 1 -29.59 21.35 5.01
CA THR A 1 -29.11 21.56 6.40
C THR A 1 -27.62 21.39 6.37
N ALA A 2 -26.87 22.44 6.79
CA ALA A 2 -25.44 22.39 6.87
C ALA A 2 -25.01 21.28 7.85
N ASP A 3 -24.04 20.46 7.46
CA ASP A 3 -23.48 19.44 8.32
C ASP A 3 -22.57 20.12 9.36
N VAL A 4 -23.00 20.12 10.59
CA VAL A 4 -22.30 20.80 11.70
C VAL A 4 -20.92 20.17 11.93
N GLU A 5 -20.79 18.85 11.74
CA GLU A 5 -19.53 18.12 11.88
C GLU A 5 -18.52 18.62 10.82
N SER A 6 -18.92 18.68 9.55
CA SER A 6 -18.09 19.19 8.45
C SER A 6 -17.65 20.64 8.65
N ILE A 7 -18.58 21.52 9.08
CA ILE A 7 -18.25 22.93 9.36
C ILE A 7 -17.24 23.05 10.50
N THR A 8 -17.40 22.23 11.55
CA THR A 8 -16.48 22.24 12.69
C THR A 8 -15.08 21.78 12.27
N GLU A 9 -14.98 20.72 11.46
CA GLU A 9 -13.71 20.25 10.90
C GLU A 9 -13.03 21.33 10.04
N ASP A 10 -13.78 22.01 9.16
CA ASP A 10 -13.27 23.09 8.31
C ASP A 10 -12.72 24.28 9.14
N VAL A 11 -13.40 24.63 10.24
CA VAL A 11 -12.93 25.68 11.14
C VAL A 11 -11.63 25.26 11.82
N ILE A 12 -11.53 24.02 12.33
CA ILE A 12 -10.33 23.51 12.98
C ILE A 12 -9.16 23.51 11.98
N VAL A 13 -9.37 23.01 10.75
CA VAL A 13 -8.34 23.00 9.68
C VAL A 13 -7.87 24.42 9.38
N THR A 14 -8.80 25.38 9.32
CA THR A 14 -8.45 26.78 9.03
C THR A 14 -7.64 27.40 10.16
N MET A 15 -8.01 27.17 11.40
CA MET A 15 -7.27 27.67 12.57
C MET A 15 -5.85 27.10 12.64
N LEU A 16 -5.67 25.82 12.33
CA LEU A 16 -4.36 25.15 12.38
C LEU A 16 -3.42 25.64 11.29
N LYS A 17 -3.92 26.04 10.12
CA LYS A 17 -3.11 26.62 9.04
C LYS A 17 -2.37 27.89 9.45
N ASP A 18 -2.91 28.65 10.39
CA ASP A 18 -2.32 29.90 10.88
C ASP A 18 -1.28 29.67 11.98
N LEU A 19 -1.14 28.43 12.48
CA LEU A 19 -0.17 28.12 13.54
C LEU A 19 1.21 27.80 12.94
N ASP A 20 1.35 26.64 12.29
CA ASP A 20 2.61 26.20 11.67
C ASP A 20 2.37 25.09 10.63
N PRO A 21 3.35 24.82 9.73
CA PRO A 21 3.20 23.79 8.69
C PRO A 21 3.07 22.35 9.21
N HIS A 22 3.39 22.09 10.48
CA HIS A 22 3.34 20.74 11.07
C HIS A 22 2.05 20.51 11.85
N SER A 23 1.26 21.57 12.10
CA SER A 23 -0.03 21.47 12.76
C SER A 23 -1.10 21.01 11.75
N ALA A 24 -1.55 19.78 11.87
CA ALA A 24 -2.56 19.20 10.99
C ALA A 24 -3.70 18.57 11.80
N TYR A 25 -4.93 18.77 11.32
CA TYR A 25 -6.08 18.03 11.81
C TYR A 25 -6.29 16.76 10.99
N ILE A 26 -6.38 15.63 11.68
CA ILE A 26 -6.73 14.35 11.06
C ILE A 26 -8.15 14.01 11.45
N SER A 27 -9.06 13.96 10.49
CA SER A 27 -10.46 13.64 10.76
C SER A 27 -10.60 12.21 11.31
N LYS A 28 -11.65 11.94 12.07
CA LYS A 28 -11.94 10.59 12.58
C LYS A 28 -11.97 9.54 11.47
N LYS A 29 -12.40 9.93 10.27
CA LYS A 29 -12.47 9.05 9.08
C LYS A 29 -11.09 8.73 8.54
N ASP A 30 -10.12 9.65 8.69
CA ASP A 30 -8.78 9.55 8.12
C ASP A 30 -7.74 9.02 9.12
N VAL A 31 -8.05 8.97 10.43
CA VAL A 31 -7.15 8.48 11.49
C VAL A 31 -6.61 7.08 11.16
N GLN A 32 -7.46 6.17 10.71
CA GLN A 32 -7.03 4.82 10.36
C GLN A 32 -6.02 4.86 9.22
N LYS A 33 -6.31 5.61 8.15
CA LYS A 33 -5.42 5.76 6.98
C LYS A 33 -4.09 6.44 7.35
N ALA A 34 -4.14 7.45 8.22
CA ALA A 34 -2.95 8.13 8.71
C ALA A 34 -2.04 7.23 9.56
N ASN A 35 -2.63 6.26 10.28
CA ASN A 35 -1.89 5.32 11.12
C ASN A 35 -1.38 4.08 10.36
N GLU A 36 -1.88 3.77 9.16
CA GLU A 36 -1.46 2.59 8.39
C GLU A 36 0.07 2.46 8.24
N PRO A 37 0.83 3.53 7.89
CA PRO A 37 2.29 3.44 7.80
C PRO A 37 2.95 3.06 9.13
N LEU A 38 2.42 3.57 10.25
CA LEU A 38 2.92 3.29 11.59
C LEU A 38 2.55 1.87 12.06
N GLU A 39 1.37 1.38 11.66
CA GLU A 39 0.93 0.00 11.95
C GLU A 39 1.68 -1.04 11.09
N GLY A 40 2.40 -0.63 10.05
CA GLY A 40 3.11 -1.52 9.13
C GLY A 40 2.17 -2.38 8.29
N SER A 41 0.94 -1.95 8.05
CA SER A 41 -0.03 -2.69 7.24
C SER A 41 -1.26 -1.87 6.91
N PHE A 42 -1.95 -2.25 5.83
CA PHE A 42 -3.28 -1.74 5.48
C PHE A 42 -4.22 -2.88 5.08
N GLU A 43 -5.52 -2.62 5.00
CA GLU A 43 -6.51 -3.61 4.59
C GLU A 43 -6.93 -3.38 3.13
N GLY A 44 -6.87 -4.46 2.31
CA GLY A 44 -7.20 -4.36 0.88
C GLY A 44 -6.93 -5.65 0.11
N ILE A 45 -6.77 -5.52 -1.20
CA ILE A 45 -6.57 -6.66 -2.11
C ILE A 45 -5.09 -7.03 -2.33
N GLY A 46 -4.13 -6.18 -1.95
CA GLY A 46 -2.69 -6.45 -2.06
C GLY A 46 -2.18 -6.44 -3.50
N ILE A 47 -2.18 -5.28 -4.14
CA ILE A 47 -1.54 -5.06 -5.45
C ILE A 47 -0.70 -3.77 -5.42
N THR A 48 0.39 -3.78 -6.18
CA THR A 48 1.04 -2.58 -6.67
C THR A 48 0.48 -2.27 -8.05
N PHE A 49 0.07 -1.03 -8.31
CA PHE A 49 -0.57 -0.65 -9.56
C PHE A 49 -0.07 0.70 -10.06
N GLN A 50 -0.32 0.93 -11.33
CA GLN A 50 -0.14 2.23 -11.99
C GLN A 50 -1.39 2.56 -12.79
N ILE A 51 -1.77 3.83 -12.83
CA ILE A 51 -2.83 4.29 -13.74
C ILE A 51 -2.16 4.63 -15.07
N PHE A 52 -2.52 3.87 -16.10
CA PHE A 52 -1.99 4.04 -17.46
C PHE A 52 -3.14 4.14 -18.45
N GLN A 53 -3.19 5.24 -19.22
CA GLN A 53 -4.28 5.51 -20.18
C GLN A 53 -5.67 5.31 -19.56
N ASP A 54 -5.88 5.95 -18.41
CA ASP A 54 -7.14 5.89 -17.64
C ASP A 54 -7.63 4.46 -17.33
N THR A 55 -6.67 3.56 -17.11
CA THR A 55 -6.91 2.16 -16.74
C THR A 55 -5.97 1.76 -15.60
N ILE A 56 -6.44 0.92 -14.69
CA ILE A 56 -5.62 0.40 -13.59
C ILE A 56 -4.78 -0.77 -14.10
N LEU A 57 -3.47 -0.57 -14.22
CA LEU A 57 -2.53 -1.62 -14.61
C LEU A 57 -1.87 -2.22 -13.36
N VAL A 58 -2.00 -3.51 -13.17
CA VAL A 58 -1.33 -4.25 -12.09
C VAL A 58 0.17 -4.35 -12.43
N ILE A 59 1.01 -3.78 -11.60
CA ILE A 59 2.48 -3.92 -11.70
C ILE A 59 2.90 -5.26 -11.08
N SER A 60 2.40 -5.56 -9.88
CA SER A 60 2.57 -6.86 -9.23
C SER A 60 1.53 -7.06 -8.13
N PRO A 61 1.03 -8.27 -7.91
CA PRO A 61 0.36 -8.62 -6.67
C PRO A 61 1.39 -8.74 -5.54
N VAL A 62 0.96 -8.46 -4.31
CA VAL A 62 1.79 -8.71 -3.11
C VAL A 62 1.90 -10.24 -2.92
N PRO A 63 3.11 -10.81 -2.85
CA PRO A 63 3.31 -12.24 -2.69
C PRO A 63 2.55 -12.80 -1.47
N GLY A 64 1.79 -13.88 -1.68
CA GLY A 64 0.93 -14.48 -0.64
C GLY A 64 -0.29 -13.64 -0.25
N GLY A 65 -0.49 -12.49 -0.87
CA GLY A 65 -1.64 -11.61 -0.65
C GLY A 65 -2.93 -12.12 -1.30
N PRO A 66 -4.06 -11.42 -1.05
CA PRO A 66 -5.37 -11.83 -1.59
C PRO A 66 -5.42 -11.95 -3.12
N SER A 67 -4.89 -10.96 -3.83
CA SER A 67 -4.88 -10.95 -5.29
C SER A 67 -3.96 -12.02 -5.87
N ASP A 68 -2.81 -12.28 -5.26
CA ASP A 68 -1.89 -13.34 -5.66
C ASP A 68 -2.54 -14.73 -5.53
N LYS A 69 -3.23 -14.98 -4.42
CA LYS A 69 -3.93 -16.25 -4.15
C LYS A 69 -5.02 -16.59 -5.17
N VAL A 70 -5.68 -15.58 -5.73
CA VAL A 70 -6.72 -15.80 -6.76
C VAL A 70 -6.15 -15.79 -8.18
N GLY A 71 -4.84 -15.55 -8.35
CA GLY A 71 -4.16 -15.62 -9.64
C GLY A 71 -4.17 -14.32 -10.46
N VAL A 72 -4.29 -13.16 -9.82
CA VAL A 72 -4.00 -11.86 -10.45
C VAL A 72 -2.51 -11.78 -10.74
N MET A 73 -2.12 -11.26 -11.91
CA MET A 73 -0.75 -11.24 -12.40
C MET A 73 -0.28 -9.84 -12.78
N ALA A 74 1.04 -9.67 -12.84
CA ALA A 74 1.64 -8.48 -13.42
C ALA A 74 1.21 -8.30 -14.89
N GLY A 75 0.86 -7.07 -15.27
CA GLY A 75 0.36 -6.74 -16.60
C GLY A 75 -1.16 -6.90 -16.78
N ASP A 76 -1.89 -7.37 -15.78
CA ASP A 76 -3.35 -7.40 -15.78
C ASP A 76 -3.91 -5.98 -15.76
N LYS A 77 -4.98 -5.74 -16.53
CA LYS A 77 -5.71 -4.48 -16.56
C LYS A 77 -7.04 -4.65 -15.84
N ILE A 78 -7.21 -3.98 -14.71
CA ILE A 78 -8.51 -3.97 -14.01
C ILE A 78 -9.43 -2.99 -14.76
N VAL A 79 -10.45 -3.54 -15.39
CA VAL A 79 -11.42 -2.78 -16.19
C VAL A 79 -12.79 -2.71 -15.54
N LYS A 80 -13.05 -3.56 -14.52
CA LYS A 80 -14.25 -3.49 -13.67
C LYS A 80 -13.88 -3.72 -12.22
N ILE A 81 -14.60 -3.04 -11.34
CA ILE A 81 -14.58 -3.26 -9.89
C ILE A 81 -16.03 -3.44 -9.47
N ASP A 82 -16.34 -4.61 -8.92
CA ASP A 82 -17.71 -5.07 -8.71
C ASP A 82 -18.49 -5.02 -10.06
N ALA A 83 -19.63 -4.38 -10.11
CA ALA A 83 -20.42 -4.26 -11.35
C ALA A 83 -20.09 -2.99 -12.17
N GLU A 84 -19.17 -2.13 -11.69
CA GLU A 84 -18.88 -0.85 -12.30
C GLU A 84 -17.64 -0.88 -13.18
N ASP A 85 -17.70 -0.16 -14.32
CA ASP A 85 -16.53 0.05 -15.16
C ASP A 85 -15.48 0.89 -14.43
N ALA A 86 -14.25 0.43 -14.43
CA ALA A 86 -13.08 1.06 -13.81
C ALA A 86 -12.09 1.58 -14.86
N PHE A 87 -12.61 2.25 -15.90
CA PHE A 87 -11.83 2.92 -16.95
C PHE A 87 -12.59 4.12 -17.49
N GLY A 88 -11.91 5.07 -18.15
CA GLY A 88 -12.55 6.20 -18.81
C GLY A 88 -13.20 7.25 -17.87
N LYS A 89 -12.88 7.21 -16.57
CA LYS A 89 -13.49 8.06 -15.53
C LYS A 89 -12.52 9.12 -14.96
N LYS A 90 -11.39 9.38 -15.63
CA LYS A 90 -10.28 10.18 -15.09
C LYS A 90 -9.82 9.64 -13.74
N LEU A 91 -9.43 8.39 -13.75
CA LEU A 91 -8.99 7.66 -12.55
C LEU A 91 -7.85 8.38 -11.83
N ASN A 92 -7.89 8.35 -10.52
CA ASN A 92 -6.81 8.79 -9.64
C ASN A 92 -6.55 7.74 -8.55
N ASN A 93 -5.43 7.88 -7.85
CA ASN A 93 -5.04 6.94 -6.78
C ASN A 93 -6.07 6.88 -5.66
N GLU A 94 -6.77 7.97 -5.40
CA GLU A 94 -7.81 8.02 -4.37
C GLU A 94 -9.03 7.17 -4.76
N TYR A 95 -9.48 7.27 -6.01
CA TYR A 95 -10.56 6.41 -6.54
C TYR A 95 -10.19 4.94 -6.41
N VAL A 96 -8.98 4.56 -6.86
CA VAL A 96 -8.50 3.17 -6.80
C VAL A 96 -8.43 2.69 -5.34
N ALA A 97 -7.84 3.49 -4.45
CA ALA A 97 -7.75 3.15 -3.04
C ALA A 97 -9.14 2.98 -2.41
N LYS A 98 -10.09 3.89 -2.70
CA LYS A 98 -11.46 3.84 -2.15
C LYS A 98 -12.20 2.55 -2.53
N HIS A 99 -11.97 2.00 -3.73
CA HIS A 99 -12.70 0.83 -4.22
C HIS A 99 -11.98 -0.50 -3.93
N LEU A 100 -10.63 -0.51 -3.94
CA LEU A 100 -9.85 -1.72 -3.74
C LEU A 100 -9.48 -1.98 -2.28
N ARG A 101 -9.32 -0.93 -1.46
CA ARG A 101 -9.18 -1.07 -0.01
C ARG A 101 -10.53 -1.38 0.63
N GLY A 102 -10.51 -1.82 1.86
CA GLY A 102 -11.70 -2.07 2.66
C GLY A 102 -11.46 -3.14 3.70
N LYS A 103 -12.42 -3.27 4.61
CA LYS A 103 -12.31 -4.12 5.79
C LYS A 103 -11.95 -5.55 5.43
N LYS A 104 -10.98 -6.12 6.16
CA LYS A 104 -10.62 -7.54 6.09
C LYS A 104 -11.85 -8.44 6.12
N GLY A 105 -11.88 -9.45 5.24
CA GLY A 105 -12.98 -10.39 5.10
C GLY A 105 -14.10 -9.92 4.16
N THR A 106 -14.11 -8.65 3.73
CA THR A 106 -15.05 -8.19 2.68
C THR A 106 -14.56 -8.62 1.29
N LYS A 107 -15.49 -8.87 0.39
CA LYS A 107 -15.22 -9.31 -0.99
C LYS A 107 -15.28 -8.13 -1.95
N VAL A 108 -14.48 -8.20 -3.02
CA VAL A 108 -14.58 -7.36 -4.20
C VAL A 108 -14.36 -8.23 -5.43
N THR A 109 -15.13 -8.01 -6.48
CA THR A 109 -14.97 -8.70 -7.77
C THR A 109 -14.22 -7.80 -8.74
N LEU A 110 -13.13 -8.30 -9.31
CA LEU A 110 -12.30 -7.58 -10.29
C LEU A 110 -12.55 -8.17 -11.67
N GLY A 111 -13.03 -7.36 -12.61
CA GLY A 111 -13.05 -7.72 -14.03
C GLY A 111 -11.72 -7.33 -14.66
N ILE A 112 -10.96 -8.33 -15.11
CA ILE A 112 -9.59 -8.17 -15.60
C ILE A 112 -9.50 -8.50 -17.08
N LYS A 113 -8.80 -7.66 -17.84
CA LYS A 113 -8.29 -7.98 -19.18
C LYS A 113 -6.84 -8.39 -19.09
N ARG A 114 -6.50 -9.57 -19.60
CA ARG A 114 -5.15 -10.13 -19.58
C ARG A 114 -4.53 -10.19 -20.98
N GLY A 115 -3.35 -9.62 -21.12
CA GLY A 115 -2.62 -9.63 -22.39
C GLY A 115 -3.35 -8.89 -23.51
N ARG A 116 -3.48 -9.52 -24.67
CA ARG A 116 -4.17 -8.97 -25.86
C ARG A 116 -5.62 -9.46 -26.00
N SER A 117 -6.10 -10.25 -25.07
CA SER A 117 -7.49 -10.75 -25.10
C SER A 117 -8.47 -9.60 -24.81
N ASN A 118 -9.61 -9.62 -25.49
CA ASN A 118 -10.75 -8.75 -25.17
C ASN A 118 -11.68 -9.37 -24.13
N GLU A 119 -11.43 -10.62 -23.75
CA GLU A 119 -12.21 -11.33 -22.74
C GLU A 119 -11.94 -10.74 -21.36
N ILE A 120 -12.99 -10.58 -20.58
CA ILE A 120 -12.91 -10.15 -19.18
C ILE A 120 -12.98 -11.41 -18.31
N ILE A 121 -11.99 -11.56 -17.45
CA ILE A 121 -11.90 -12.65 -16.48
C ILE A 121 -12.26 -12.04 -15.11
N ASP A 122 -13.25 -12.61 -14.45
CA ASP A 122 -13.65 -12.14 -13.13
C ASP A 122 -12.88 -12.87 -12.03
N PHE A 123 -12.34 -12.10 -11.08
CA PHE A 123 -11.64 -12.57 -9.90
C PHE A 123 -12.33 -12.08 -8.63
N ASP A 124 -12.78 -13.01 -7.81
CA ASP A 124 -13.35 -12.71 -6.49
C ASP A 124 -12.24 -12.64 -5.46
N VAL A 125 -11.93 -11.43 -5.00
CA VAL A 125 -10.86 -11.18 -4.04
C VAL A 125 -11.45 -10.88 -2.67
N VAL A 126 -11.07 -11.66 -1.66
CA VAL A 126 -11.42 -11.38 -0.26
C VAL A 126 -10.32 -10.51 0.33
N ARG A 127 -10.66 -9.28 0.73
CA ARG A 127 -9.70 -8.34 1.32
C ARG A 127 -9.07 -8.89 2.59
N ASP A 128 -7.81 -8.62 2.78
CA ASP A 128 -7.05 -9.03 3.98
C ASP A 128 -6.09 -7.92 4.41
N LYS A 129 -5.41 -8.15 5.53
CA LYS A 129 -4.32 -7.30 6.01
C LYS A 129 -3.09 -7.50 5.13
N ILE A 130 -2.63 -6.43 4.52
CA ILE A 130 -1.49 -6.39 3.61
C ILE A 130 -0.30 -5.80 4.36
N PRO A 131 0.81 -6.52 4.55
CA PRO A 131 1.98 -5.98 5.21
C PRO A 131 2.61 -4.85 4.39
N LEU A 132 3.08 -3.83 5.09
CA LEU A 132 3.95 -2.78 4.58
C LEU A 132 5.31 -2.99 5.22
N ASN A 133 6.18 -3.72 4.53
CA ASN A 133 7.50 -4.00 5.08
C ASN A 133 8.28 -2.70 5.32
N SER A 134 9.05 -2.68 6.39
CA SER A 134 9.98 -1.59 6.71
C SER A 134 11.33 -1.81 6.04
N ILE A 135 11.68 -3.07 5.78
CA ILE A 135 12.93 -3.47 5.12
C ILE A 135 12.62 -3.78 3.66
N ASP A 136 13.13 -2.94 2.75
CA ASP A 136 12.96 -3.12 1.31
C ASP A 136 14.03 -4.03 0.71
N ALA A 137 15.24 -3.97 1.26
CA ALA A 137 16.35 -4.80 0.81
C ALA A 137 17.25 -5.23 1.97
N SER A 138 17.65 -6.51 1.98
CA SER A 138 18.64 -7.05 2.90
C SER A 138 19.47 -8.10 2.18
N PHE A 139 20.79 -7.86 2.03
CA PHE A 139 21.70 -8.78 1.33
C PHE A 139 23.15 -8.54 1.72
N MET A 140 24.00 -9.54 1.43
CA MET A 140 25.46 -9.38 1.52
C MET A 140 25.99 -8.66 0.29
N LEU A 141 26.59 -7.48 0.47
CA LEU A 141 27.24 -6.71 -0.60
C LEU A 141 28.53 -7.41 -1.08
N ASP A 142 29.25 -7.97 -0.12
CA ASP A 142 30.43 -8.82 -0.35
C ASP A 142 30.53 -9.91 0.73
N LYS A 143 31.68 -10.59 0.86
CA LYS A 143 31.88 -11.64 1.88
C LYS A 143 31.84 -11.16 3.34
N LYS A 144 31.84 -9.85 3.60
CA LYS A 144 31.98 -9.27 4.93
C LYS A 144 31.01 -8.13 5.22
N ILE A 145 30.50 -7.48 4.20
CA ILE A 145 29.64 -6.29 4.33
C ILE A 145 28.21 -6.68 4.02
N GLY A 146 27.32 -6.51 5.00
CA GLY A 146 25.87 -6.60 4.82
C GLY A 146 25.29 -5.22 4.51
N TYR A 147 24.18 -5.21 3.82
CA TYR A 147 23.38 -4.03 3.49
C TYR A 147 21.93 -4.25 3.93
N ILE A 148 21.35 -3.27 4.59
CA ILE A 148 19.93 -3.23 4.94
C ILE A 148 19.40 -1.85 4.56
N GLU A 149 18.32 -1.82 3.79
CA GLU A 149 17.55 -0.61 3.46
C GLU A 149 16.29 -0.57 4.30
N LEU A 150 16.20 0.44 5.17
CA LEU A 150 15.05 0.70 6.03
C LEU A 150 14.27 1.89 5.45
N ASP A 151 13.15 1.60 4.79
CA ASP A 151 12.31 2.57 4.06
C ASP A 151 11.42 3.39 5.00
N ARG A 152 11.01 2.80 6.13
CA ARG A 152 10.11 3.45 7.11
C ARG A 152 10.29 2.93 8.52
N PHE A 153 9.80 3.70 9.49
CA PHE A 153 9.64 3.26 10.86
C PHE A 153 8.18 2.91 11.15
N ALA A 154 7.92 1.63 11.40
CA ALA A 154 6.62 1.08 11.77
C ALA A 154 6.75 0.23 13.04
N LYS A 155 5.64 -0.23 13.59
CA LYS A 155 5.64 -1.13 14.76
C LYS A 155 6.39 -2.44 14.51
N THR A 156 6.42 -2.87 13.25
CA THR A 156 7.09 -4.11 12.80
C THR A 156 8.57 -3.93 12.48
N SER A 157 9.07 -2.68 12.39
CA SER A 157 10.43 -2.40 11.91
C SER A 157 11.52 -3.06 12.72
N MET A 158 11.36 -3.15 14.06
CA MET A 158 12.37 -3.76 14.93
C MET A 158 12.49 -5.26 14.68
N GLU A 159 11.36 -5.96 14.60
CA GLU A 159 11.30 -7.40 14.33
C GLU A 159 11.87 -7.74 12.94
N GLU A 160 11.50 -6.95 11.92
CA GLU A 160 12.01 -7.10 10.56
C GLU A 160 13.53 -6.86 10.52
N PHE A 161 14.01 -5.80 11.20
CA PHE A 161 15.44 -5.48 11.27
C PHE A 161 16.24 -6.57 11.98
N GLU A 162 15.75 -7.07 13.11
CA GLU A 162 16.41 -8.17 13.83
C GLU A 162 16.50 -9.42 12.97
N THR A 163 15.44 -9.75 12.24
CA THR A 163 15.41 -10.89 11.32
C THR A 163 16.47 -10.73 10.23
N ALA A 164 16.45 -9.59 9.52
CA ALA A 164 17.41 -9.27 8.46
C ALA A 164 18.86 -9.28 8.98
N LEU A 165 19.09 -8.68 10.15
CA LEU A 165 20.41 -8.63 10.77
C LEU A 165 20.93 -10.05 11.15
N ASN A 166 20.06 -10.91 11.66
CA ASN A 166 20.43 -12.28 12.03
C ASN A 166 20.74 -13.13 10.79
N GLU A 167 19.99 -12.95 9.70
CA GLU A 167 20.29 -13.60 8.42
C GLU A 167 21.67 -13.21 7.89
N LEU A 168 22.02 -11.90 7.89
CA LEU A 168 23.33 -11.43 7.46
C LEU A 168 24.46 -11.90 8.38
N LYS A 169 24.23 -11.94 9.69
CA LYS A 169 25.20 -12.50 10.66
C LYS A 169 25.46 -13.99 10.40
N SER A 170 24.43 -14.76 10.04
CA SER A 170 24.60 -16.18 9.69
C SER A 170 25.49 -16.39 8.48
N GLN A 171 25.54 -15.41 7.59
CA GLN A 171 26.42 -15.36 6.40
C GLN A 171 27.82 -14.80 6.71
N LYS A 172 28.18 -14.66 7.99
CA LYS A 172 29.48 -14.18 8.48
C LYS A 172 29.78 -12.70 8.22
N MET A 173 28.74 -11.87 8.15
CA MET A 173 28.89 -10.43 8.09
C MET A 173 29.79 -9.89 9.19
N LYS A 174 30.62 -8.89 8.86
CA LYS A 174 31.54 -8.19 9.79
C LYS A 174 31.17 -6.71 9.96
N SER A 175 30.60 -6.10 8.92
CA SER A 175 30.20 -4.69 8.91
C SER A 175 28.84 -4.57 8.25
N LEU A 176 28.06 -3.59 8.70
CA LEU A 176 26.71 -3.29 8.17
C LEU A 176 26.69 -1.90 7.58
N ILE A 177 26.10 -1.77 6.40
CA ILE A 177 25.61 -0.50 5.85
C ILE A 177 24.11 -0.48 6.10
N LEU A 178 23.66 0.48 6.92
CA LEU A 178 22.24 0.76 7.13
C LEU A 178 21.87 1.98 6.30
N ASP A 179 21.03 1.77 5.28
CA ASP A 179 20.54 2.82 4.40
C ASP A 179 19.19 3.34 4.89
N LEU A 180 19.16 4.64 5.21
CA LEU A 180 17.98 5.37 5.67
C LEU A 180 17.56 6.44 4.66
N ARG A 181 18.10 6.43 3.46
CA ARG A 181 17.73 7.42 2.44
C ARG A 181 16.29 7.21 2.01
N GLY A 182 15.51 8.28 1.97
CA GLY A 182 14.09 8.23 1.67
C GLY A 182 13.19 7.82 2.85
N ASN A 183 13.77 7.48 4.00
CA ASN A 183 13.03 7.22 5.23
C ASN A 183 12.61 8.56 5.86
N ASN A 184 11.33 8.93 5.73
CA ASN A 184 10.75 10.19 6.19
C ASN A 184 9.97 10.02 7.49
#